data_3376d0a5cca2a520950edce8a3cccbff
#
_entry.id   3376d0a5cca2a520950edce8a3cccbff
#
_cell.length_a   1.000
_cell.length_b   1.000
_cell.length_c   1.000
_cell.angle_alpha   90.00
_cell.angle_beta   90.00
_cell.angle_gamma   90.00
#
_symmetry.space_group_name_H-M   'P 1'
#
loop_
_entity.id
_entity.type
_entity.pdbx_description
1 polymer ?
#
loop_
_entity_poly.entity_id
_entity_poly.type
_entity_poly.pdbx_seq_one_letter_code
_entity_poly.pdbx_strand_id
1 'polypeptide(L)'
;MSSGPSDGAPVVLCRGGPGLWDDLGPIASMLDSAHHVHRYDQRGCGRSTGPHDYRPDRAIADLEALRRHWGYDRWTVFGHSWGAALVLAYAWTHPEHVRAVIYCSGTGPGTEWRRPYQTESAKRLTTEQLARRDELEQQERAWDEEVEYRTLCWLPDYADPVNAEARARAAASVRFEINWQANRELWSGQPDVITHATKVTAPALIIHGEQDPRPLANARRLLDILPSATFAAIPDAGHSPWFEAPTAFSTRLNAFLTAHG
;
A
#
# COMPACT_ATOMS: atom_id res chain seq x y z
N MET A 1 15.91 2.36 4.60
CA MET A 1 16.42 3.35 3.60
C MET A 1 15.81 4.69 3.96
N SER A 2 16.61 5.75 3.93
CA SER A 2 16.14 7.10 4.31
C SER A 2 16.58 8.10 3.25
N SER A 3 15.76 9.15 3.03
CA SER A 3 16.05 10.26 2.15
C SER A 3 15.48 11.57 2.73
N GLY A 4 15.94 12.71 2.19
CA GLY A 4 15.52 14.04 2.65
C GLY A 4 16.32 14.59 3.85
N PRO A 5 16.01 15.81 4.28
CA PRO A 5 16.71 16.49 5.37
C PRO A 5 16.50 15.76 6.70
N SER A 6 17.57 15.56 7.46
CA SER A 6 17.55 14.81 8.74
C SER A 6 16.75 15.52 9.84
N ASP A 7 16.51 16.82 9.70
CA ASP A 7 15.69 17.66 10.57
C ASP A 7 14.26 17.83 10.05
N GLY A 8 13.95 17.30 8.87
CA GLY A 8 12.60 17.28 8.32
C GLY A 8 11.62 16.44 9.15
N ALA A 9 10.34 16.78 9.07
CA ALA A 9 9.31 15.98 9.74
C ALA A 9 9.34 14.52 9.27
N PRO A 10 9.36 13.52 10.17
CA PRO A 10 9.54 12.13 9.79
C PRO A 10 8.29 11.52 9.17
N VAL A 11 8.47 10.84 8.03
CA VAL A 11 7.44 10.08 7.33
C VAL A 11 7.93 8.65 7.09
N VAL A 12 7.16 7.65 7.48
CA VAL A 12 7.45 6.25 7.12
C VAL A 12 6.50 5.77 6.04
N LEU A 13 7.04 5.08 5.05
CA LEU A 13 6.28 4.49 3.95
C LEU A 13 6.17 2.97 4.12
N CYS A 14 4.93 2.47 4.22
CA CYS A 14 4.61 1.06 4.39
C CYS A 14 4.00 0.50 3.10
N ARG A 15 4.74 -0.37 2.42
CA ARG A 15 4.27 -1.06 1.21
C ARG A 15 3.22 -2.12 1.55
N GLY A 16 2.27 -2.29 0.65
CA GLY A 16 1.30 -3.38 0.69
C GLY A 16 1.78 -4.64 -0.01
N GLY A 17 0.84 -5.36 -0.51
CA GLY A 17 1.10 -6.57 -1.25
C GLY A 17 0.62 -7.86 -0.61
N PRO A 18 0.49 -8.02 0.76
CA PRO A 18 1.65 -8.16 1.64
C PRO A 18 2.57 -9.29 1.15
N GLY A 19 3.78 -9.37 1.63
CA GLY A 19 4.76 -10.36 1.13
C GLY A 19 5.64 -9.83 -0.02
N LEU A 20 5.41 -8.59 -0.47
CA LEU A 20 6.22 -7.90 -1.47
C LEU A 20 7.33 -7.06 -0.82
N TRP A 21 8.24 -6.62 -1.65
CA TRP A 21 9.34 -5.69 -1.31
C TRP A 21 8.88 -4.23 -1.38
N ASP A 22 9.70 -3.33 -0.85
CA ASP A 22 9.47 -1.89 -0.97
C ASP A 22 9.75 -1.37 -2.38
N ASP A 23 8.76 -0.73 -2.99
CA ASP A 23 8.81 -0.03 -4.27
C ASP A 23 8.32 1.42 -4.19
N LEU A 24 8.20 1.96 -2.97
CA LEU A 24 7.67 3.30 -2.72
C LEU A 24 8.72 4.42 -2.91
N GLY A 25 9.83 4.13 -3.59
CA GLY A 25 10.85 5.12 -3.96
C GLY A 25 10.29 6.37 -4.62
N PRO A 26 9.40 6.27 -5.62
CA PRO A 26 8.81 7.45 -6.26
C PRO A 26 8.04 8.35 -5.29
N ILE A 27 7.34 7.79 -4.31
CA ILE A 27 6.65 8.57 -3.27
C ILE A 27 7.68 9.26 -2.36
N ALA A 28 8.75 8.56 -1.98
CA ALA A 28 9.81 9.17 -1.20
C ALA A 28 10.39 10.39 -1.91
N SER A 29 10.67 10.29 -3.21
CA SER A 29 11.16 11.41 -4.03
C SER A 29 10.18 12.58 -4.19
N MET A 30 8.88 12.37 -3.95
CA MET A 30 7.90 13.46 -3.91
C MET A 30 7.90 14.21 -2.58
N LEU A 31 8.47 13.63 -1.53
CA LEU A 31 8.41 14.14 -0.16
C LEU A 31 9.77 14.59 0.39
N ASP A 32 10.87 14.06 -0.11
CA ASP A 32 12.21 14.21 0.47
C ASP A 32 12.84 15.59 0.29
N SER A 33 12.17 16.51 -0.39
CA SER A 33 12.57 17.92 -0.38
C SER A 33 12.21 18.65 0.92
N ALA A 34 11.22 18.14 1.70
CA ALA A 34 10.69 18.79 2.90
C ALA A 34 10.60 17.87 4.12
N HIS A 35 10.64 16.55 3.92
CA HIS A 35 10.43 15.55 4.96
C HIS A 35 11.61 14.59 5.06
N HIS A 36 11.86 14.05 6.26
CA HIS A 36 12.76 12.91 6.43
C HIS A 36 11.98 11.62 6.19
N VAL A 37 12.17 11.03 5.02
CA VAL A 37 11.36 9.90 4.54
C VAL A 37 12.08 8.59 4.79
N HIS A 38 11.39 7.64 5.42
CA HIS A 38 11.89 6.29 5.71
C HIS A 38 11.10 5.24 4.93
N ARG A 39 11.81 4.30 4.32
CA ARG A 39 11.26 3.12 3.64
C ARG A 39 11.92 1.86 4.16
N TYR A 40 11.18 0.77 4.20
CA TYR A 40 11.70 -0.53 4.64
C TYR A 40 10.99 -1.68 3.92
N ASP A 41 11.71 -2.78 3.76
CA ASP A 41 11.06 -4.04 3.41
C ASP A 41 10.47 -4.66 4.68
N GLN A 42 9.22 -5.10 4.64
CA GLN A 42 8.58 -5.76 5.77
C GLN A 42 9.30 -7.08 6.11
N ARG A 43 9.08 -7.60 7.29
CA ARG A 43 9.68 -8.83 7.79
C ARG A 43 9.60 -9.98 6.78
N GLY A 44 10.75 -10.59 6.48
CA GLY A 44 10.87 -11.70 5.52
C GLY A 44 10.59 -11.33 4.06
N CYS A 45 10.57 -10.05 3.72
CA CYS A 45 10.34 -9.57 2.36
C CYS A 45 11.55 -8.79 1.85
N GLY A 46 11.79 -8.84 0.54
CA GLY A 46 12.86 -8.08 -0.11
C GLY A 46 14.23 -8.32 0.52
N ARG A 47 14.79 -7.26 1.13
CA ARG A 47 16.11 -7.29 1.81
C ARG A 47 16.02 -7.58 3.30
N SER A 48 14.81 -7.58 3.86
CA SER A 48 14.62 -7.83 5.29
C SER A 48 14.53 -9.31 5.59
N THR A 49 15.30 -9.74 6.59
CA THR A 49 15.26 -11.09 7.15
C THR A 49 14.52 -11.08 8.49
N GLY A 50 14.44 -12.21 9.15
CA GLY A 50 13.91 -12.32 10.51
C GLY A 50 13.13 -13.61 10.75
N PRO A 51 12.68 -13.84 11.97
CA PRO A 51 11.84 -14.99 12.29
C PRO A 51 10.56 -15.01 11.46
N HIS A 52 10.11 -16.22 11.12
CA HIS A 52 8.86 -16.46 10.39
C HIS A 52 7.66 -16.27 11.33
N ASP A 53 7.35 -15.01 11.62
CA ASP A 53 6.17 -14.58 12.38
C ASP A 53 5.55 -13.40 11.64
N TYR A 54 4.53 -13.69 10.83
CA TYR A 54 3.90 -12.74 9.90
C TYR A 54 2.51 -12.30 10.37
N ARG A 55 2.22 -12.43 11.65
CA ARG A 55 0.95 -11.95 12.20
C ARG A 55 0.87 -10.42 12.15
N PRO A 56 -0.31 -9.82 11.97
CA PRO A 56 -0.47 -8.36 11.90
C PRO A 56 0.01 -7.62 13.14
N ASP A 57 -0.19 -8.19 14.35
CA ASP A 57 0.32 -7.62 15.60
C ASP A 57 1.85 -7.54 15.61
N ARG A 58 2.52 -8.49 14.95
CA ARG A 58 3.97 -8.46 14.78
C ARG A 58 4.41 -7.37 13.81
N ALA A 59 3.67 -7.17 12.70
CA ALA A 59 3.95 -6.09 11.76
C ALA A 59 3.78 -4.70 12.42
N ILE A 60 2.79 -4.54 13.30
CA ILE A 60 2.59 -3.33 14.11
C ILE A 60 3.78 -3.13 15.06
N ALA A 61 4.22 -4.19 15.75
CA ALA A 61 5.36 -4.13 16.67
C ALA A 61 6.68 -3.82 15.96
N ASP A 62 6.87 -4.32 14.74
CA ASP A 62 8.02 -4.01 13.90
C ASP A 62 8.05 -2.52 13.52
N LEU A 63 6.90 -1.95 13.18
CA LEU A 63 6.78 -0.53 12.86
C LEU A 63 7.11 0.34 14.10
N GLU A 64 6.63 -0.03 15.28
CA GLU A 64 6.98 0.65 16.53
C GLU A 64 8.48 0.52 16.86
N ALA A 65 9.08 -0.65 16.60
CA ALA A 65 10.51 -0.85 16.80
C ALA A 65 11.34 0.05 15.87
N LEU A 66 10.92 0.23 14.61
CA LEU A 66 11.55 1.15 13.66
C LEU A 66 11.45 2.61 14.11
N ARG A 67 10.28 3.06 14.59
CA ARG A 67 10.12 4.41 15.14
C ARG A 67 11.11 4.68 16.27
N ARG A 68 11.20 3.75 17.22
CA ARG A 68 12.15 3.85 18.35
C ARG A 68 13.60 3.82 17.90
N HIS A 69 13.92 2.96 16.93
CA HIS A 69 15.27 2.86 16.38
C HIS A 69 15.75 4.17 15.73
N TRP A 70 14.85 4.87 15.04
CA TRP A 70 15.15 6.16 14.43
C TRP A 70 15.01 7.34 15.41
N GLY A 71 14.56 7.09 16.63
CA GLY A 71 14.52 8.09 17.72
C GLY A 71 13.38 9.10 17.62
N TYR A 72 12.30 8.80 16.91
CA TYR A 72 11.17 9.70 16.77
C TYR A 72 10.17 9.54 17.90
N ASP A 73 9.71 10.67 18.47
CA ASP A 73 8.57 10.68 19.38
C ASP A 73 7.26 10.42 18.60
N ARG A 74 7.06 11.15 17.52
CA ARG A 74 5.91 11.04 16.63
C ARG A 74 6.34 11.10 15.17
N TRP A 75 5.61 10.43 14.31
CA TRP A 75 5.83 10.43 12.86
C TRP A 75 4.54 10.39 12.06
N THR A 76 4.60 10.74 10.79
CA THR A 76 3.53 10.50 9.83
C THR A 76 3.69 9.12 9.23
N VAL A 77 2.59 8.38 9.13
CA VAL A 77 2.57 7.03 8.58
C VAL A 77 1.81 6.98 7.26
N PHE A 78 2.49 6.56 6.21
CA PHE A 78 1.92 6.34 4.89
C PHE A 78 1.81 4.84 4.63
N GLY A 79 0.63 4.36 4.25
CA GLY A 79 0.43 2.97 3.84
C GLY A 79 -0.23 2.85 2.48
N HIS A 80 0.31 1.95 1.64
CA HIS A 80 -0.27 1.62 0.35
C HIS A 80 -0.91 0.23 0.38
N SER A 81 -2.12 0.09 -0.19
CA SER A 81 -2.81 -1.21 -0.31
C SER A 81 -3.00 -1.88 1.06
N TRP A 82 -2.51 -3.09 1.28
CA TRP A 82 -2.50 -3.72 2.59
C TRP A 82 -1.73 -2.89 3.64
N GLY A 83 -0.66 -2.21 3.23
CA GLY A 83 0.07 -1.28 4.10
C GLY A 83 -0.82 -0.15 4.64
N ALA A 84 -1.90 0.21 3.94
CA ALA A 84 -2.88 1.18 4.43
C ALA A 84 -3.66 0.63 5.65
N ALA A 85 -4.01 -0.66 5.65
CA ALA A 85 -4.60 -1.29 6.84
C ALA A 85 -3.60 -1.39 8.00
N LEU A 86 -2.31 -1.67 7.69
CA LEU A 86 -1.25 -1.70 8.70
C LEU A 86 -1.07 -0.36 9.39
N VAL A 87 -1.00 0.76 8.65
CA VAL A 87 -0.81 2.08 9.27
C VAL A 87 -2.02 2.55 10.05
N LEU A 88 -3.25 2.18 9.66
CA LEU A 88 -4.42 2.38 10.50
C LEU A 88 -4.33 1.57 11.79
N ALA A 89 -3.93 0.29 11.68
CA ALA A 89 -3.75 -0.58 12.84
C ALA A 89 -2.69 -0.03 13.80
N TYR A 90 -1.60 0.45 13.27
CA TYR A 90 -0.58 1.13 14.06
C TYR A 90 -1.13 2.38 14.75
N ALA A 91 -1.91 3.21 14.03
CA ALA A 91 -2.44 4.46 14.55
C ALA A 91 -3.46 4.27 15.69
N TRP A 92 -4.27 3.21 15.68
CA TRP A 92 -5.15 2.95 16.84
C TRP A 92 -4.45 2.23 17.99
N THR A 93 -3.31 1.56 17.73
CA THR A 93 -2.53 0.87 18.77
C THR A 93 -1.57 1.84 19.49
N HIS A 94 -1.05 2.82 18.75
CA HIS A 94 -0.08 3.81 19.23
C HIS A 94 -0.50 5.25 18.85
N PRO A 95 -1.70 5.70 19.25
CA PRO A 95 -2.24 7.00 18.80
C PRO A 95 -1.35 8.18 19.24
N GLU A 96 -0.64 8.06 20.35
CA GLU A 96 0.30 9.06 20.86
C GLU A 96 1.53 9.27 19.96
N HIS A 97 1.88 8.28 19.14
CA HIS A 97 3.05 8.30 18.28
C HIS A 97 2.75 8.63 16.81
N VAL A 98 1.47 8.83 16.47
CA VAL A 98 1.08 9.17 15.10
C VAL A 98 0.72 10.64 14.98
N ARG A 99 1.39 11.32 14.03
CA ARG A 99 1.14 12.72 13.69
C ARG A 99 0.00 12.85 12.69
N ALA A 100 0.07 12.06 11.62
CA ALA A 100 -0.93 11.97 10.56
C ALA A 100 -0.90 10.59 9.89
N VAL A 101 -2.01 10.19 9.28
CA VAL A 101 -2.15 8.94 8.54
C VAL A 101 -2.43 9.22 7.07
N ILE A 102 -1.70 8.59 6.16
CA ILE A 102 -2.04 8.56 4.73
C ILE A 102 -2.43 7.12 4.37
N TYR A 103 -3.69 6.92 4.06
CA TYR A 103 -4.30 5.66 3.64
C TYR A 103 -4.43 5.66 2.13
N CYS A 104 -3.46 5.06 1.41
CA CYS A 104 -3.39 5.09 -0.04
C CYS A 104 -3.86 3.78 -0.65
N SER A 105 -4.86 3.84 -1.54
CA SER A 105 -5.38 2.71 -2.33
C SER A 105 -5.64 1.44 -1.51
N GLY A 106 -6.06 1.60 -0.25
CA GLY A 106 -6.43 0.47 0.60
C GLY A 106 -7.84 -0.03 0.28
N THR A 107 -8.17 -1.22 0.77
CA THR A 107 -9.42 -1.91 0.45
C THR A 107 -10.66 -1.37 1.17
N GLY A 108 -10.48 -0.42 2.11
CA GLY A 108 -11.57 0.03 2.99
C GLY A 108 -11.93 -0.99 4.08
N PRO A 109 -13.01 -0.75 4.84
CA PRO A 109 -13.44 -1.64 5.89
C PRO A 109 -14.15 -2.88 5.34
N GLY A 110 -14.06 -3.99 6.08
CA GLY A 110 -14.75 -5.25 5.75
C GLY A 110 -14.15 -6.02 4.58
N THR A 111 -14.91 -6.95 4.06
CA THR A 111 -14.49 -7.86 2.98
C THR A 111 -15.29 -7.69 1.68
N GLU A 112 -16.24 -6.78 1.64
CA GLU A 112 -17.20 -6.56 0.55
C GLU A 112 -16.53 -6.10 -0.74
N TRP A 113 -15.31 -5.59 -0.65
CA TRP A 113 -14.48 -5.18 -1.79
C TRP A 113 -14.04 -6.36 -2.67
N ARG A 114 -13.95 -7.60 -2.13
CA ARG A 114 -13.33 -8.75 -2.79
C ARG A 114 -14.02 -9.15 -4.08
N ARG A 115 -15.34 -9.32 -4.04
CA ARG A 115 -16.13 -9.74 -5.22
C ARG A 115 -16.12 -8.68 -6.33
N PRO A 116 -16.39 -7.38 -6.05
CA PRO A 116 -16.25 -6.33 -7.05
C PRO A 116 -14.84 -6.26 -7.65
N TYR A 117 -13.79 -6.36 -6.83
CA TYR A 117 -12.40 -6.39 -7.28
C TYR A 117 -12.14 -7.54 -8.26
N GLN A 118 -12.54 -8.77 -7.92
CA GLN A 118 -12.37 -9.93 -8.79
C GLN A 118 -13.10 -9.74 -10.13
N THR A 119 -14.31 -9.24 -10.09
CA THR A 119 -15.12 -8.99 -11.29
C THR A 119 -14.47 -7.92 -12.18
N GLU A 120 -14.02 -6.81 -11.58
CA GLU A 120 -13.43 -5.71 -12.32
C GLU A 120 -12.05 -6.08 -12.89
N SER A 121 -11.22 -6.76 -12.10
CA SER A 121 -9.92 -7.24 -12.56
C SER A 121 -10.03 -8.24 -13.71
N ALA A 122 -11.00 -9.15 -13.65
CA ALA A 122 -11.22 -10.10 -14.73
C ALA A 122 -11.65 -9.44 -16.05
N LYS A 123 -12.41 -8.33 -16.00
CA LYS A 123 -12.80 -7.59 -17.19
C LYS A 123 -11.63 -6.90 -17.92
N ARG A 124 -10.54 -6.65 -17.19
CA ARG A 124 -9.35 -5.98 -17.75
C ARG A 124 -8.35 -6.93 -18.40
N LEU A 125 -8.62 -8.22 -18.38
CA LEU A 125 -7.82 -9.26 -19.02
C LEU A 125 -8.61 -9.89 -20.16
N THR A 126 -7.92 -10.30 -21.24
CA THR A 126 -8.54 -11.13 -22.26
C THR A 126 -8.77 -12.56 -21.77
N THR A 127 -9.59 -13.31 -22.49
CA THR A 127 -9.84 -14.73 -22.16
C THR A 127 -8.53 -15.54 -22.15
N GLU A 128 -7.64 -15.26 -23.11
CA GLU A 128 -6.34 -15.91 -23.25
C GLU A 128 -5.42 -15.55 -22.08
N GLN A 129 -5.40 -14.28 -21.65
CA GLN A 129 -4.62 -13.82 -20.50
C GLN A 129 -5.11 -14.44 -19.21
N LEU A 130 -6.43 -14.56 -19.02
CA LEU A 130 -7.02 -15.24 -17.86
C LEU A 130 -6.60 -16.72 -17.81
N ALA A 131 -6.76 -17.44 -18.94
CA ALA A 131 -6.40 -18.85 -19.04
C ALA A 131 -4.89 -19.05 -18.77
N ARG A 132 -4.04 -18.19 -19.34
CA ARG A 132 -2.59 -18.27 -19.15
C ARG A 132 -2.18 -17.99 -17.71
N ARG A 133 -2.78 -17.00 -17.05
CA ARG A 133 -2.54 -16.72 -15.62
C ARG A 133 -2.91 -17.93 -14.75
N ASP A 134 -4.06 -18.54 -14.99
CA ASP A 134 -4.57 -19.67 -14.23
C ASP A 134 -3.71 -20.93 -14.47
N GLU A 135 -3.16 -21.12 -15.67
CA GLU A 135 -2.16 -22.17 -15.97
C GLU A 135 -0.88 -21.92 -15.15
N LEU A 136 -0.33 -20.70 -15.22
CA LEU A 136 0.90 -20.34 -14.51
C LEU A 136 0.76 -20.42 -12.99
N GLU A 137 -0.43 -20.22 -12.43
CA GLU A 137 -0.68 -20.33 -11.00
C GLU A 137 -0.52 -21.76 -10.47
N GLN A 138 -0.78 -22.78 -11.32
CA GLN A 138 -0.83 -24.19 -10.94
C GLN A 138 0.51 -24.92 -11.10
N GLN A 139 1.57 -24.25 -11.56
CA GLN A 139 2.86 -24.89 -11.83
C GLN A 139 4.02 -24.18 -11.14
N GLU A 140 5.14 -24.88 -11.01
CA GLU A 140 6.42 -24.23 -10.74
C GLU A 140 6.83 -23.40 -11.95
N ARG A 141 7.30 -22.19 -11.74
CA ARG A 141 7.62 -21.23 -12.78
C ARG A 141 9.11 -20.97 -12.88
N ALA A 142 9.64 -21.05 -14.10
CA ALA A 142 10.93 -20.44 -14.41
C ALA A 142 10.82 -18.91 -14.26
N TRP A 143 11.96 -18.20 -14.20
CA TRP A 143 11.94 -16.75 -13.95
C TRP A 143 11.10 -15.97 -14.96
N ASP A 144 11.19 -16.28 -16.24
CA ASP A 144 10.42 -15.59 -17.27
C ASP A 144 8.91 -15.84 -17.16
N GLU A 145 8.53 -17.06 -16.75
CA GLU A 145 7.14 -17.41 -16.45
C GLU A 145 6.65 -16.73 -15.15
N GLU A 146 7.51 -16.58 -14.15
CA GLU A 146 7.18 -15.82 -12.94
C GLU A 146 6.94 -14.34 -13.26
N VAL A 147 7.77 -13.74 -14.12
CA VAL A 147 7.55 -12.36 -14.62
C VAL A 147 6.25 -12.26 -15.40
N GLU A 148 5.93 -13.22 -16.26
CA GLU A 148 4.67 -13.28 -16.99
C GLU A 148 3.47 -13.39 -16.03
N TYR A 149 3.52 -14.30 -15.07
CA TYR A 149 2.48 -14.49 -14.06
C TYR A 149 2.21 -13.21 -13.26
N ARG A 150 3.27 -12.60 -12.73
CA ARG A 150 3.16 -11.34 -12.00
C ARG A 150 2.60 -10.21 -12.87
N THR A 151 3.03 -10.15 -14.14
CA THR A 151 2.51 -9.17 -15.10
C THR A 151 1.01 -9.31 -15.25
N LEU A 152 0.51 -10.52 -15.48
CA LEU A 152 -0.92 -10.82 -15.60
C LEU A 152 -1.70 -10.55 -14.33
N CYS A 153 -1.10 -10.76 -13.15
CA CYS A 153 -1.71 -10.44 -11.87
C CYS A 153 -1.83 -8.93 -11.62
N TRP A 154 -0.86 -8.14 -12.06
CA TRP A 154 -0.78 -6.71 -11.76
C TRP A 154 -1.28 -5.81 -12.90
N LEU A 155 -1.43 -6.33 -14.12
CA LEU A 155 -1.96 -5.59 -15.25
C LEU A 155 -3.31 -4.92 -14.95
N PRO A 156 -4.27 -5.60 -14.27
CA PRO A 156 -5.55 -4.98 -13.95
C PRO A 156 -5.46 -3.80 -12.98
N ASP A 157 -4.36 -3.64 -12.27
CA ASP A 157 -4.17 -2.57 -11.28
C ASP A 157 -3.92 -1.19 -11.92
N TYR A 158 -3.65 -1.13 -13.22
CA TYR A 158 -3.42 0.11 -13.95
C TYR A 158 -4.67 0.60 -14.68
N ALA A 159 -4.87 1.91 -14.69
CA ALA A 159 -6.00 2.58 -15.34
C ALA A 159 -5.79 2.76 -16.85
N ASP A 160 -4.55 3.08 -17.25
CA ASP A 160 -4.19 3.34 -18.64
C ASP A 160 -3.92 2.04 -19.40
N PRO A 161 -4.87 1.55 -20.24
CA PRO A 161 -4.73 0.27 -20.93
C PRO A 161 -3.59 0.23 -21.94
N VAL A 162 -3.11 1.41 -22.40
CA VAL A 162 -2.02 1.50 -23.39
C VAL A 162 -0.68 1.15 -22.73
N ASN A 163 -0.47 1.61 -21.49
CA ASN A 163 0.78 1.43 -20.77
C ASN A 163 0.71 0.37 -19.64
N ALA A 164 -0.47 -0.20 -19.37
CA ALA A 164 -0.69 -1.12 -18.26
C ALA A 164 0.26 -2.32 -18.31
N GLU A 165 0.40 -2.98 -19.47
CA GLU A 165 1.25 -4.16 -19.60
C GLU A 165 2.72 -3.82 -19.40
N ALA A 166 3.21 -2.73 -19.99
CA ALA A 166 4.60 -2.31 -19.83
C ALA A 166 4.93 -1.96 -18.36
N ARG A 167 4.01 -1.29 -17.67
CA ARG A 167 4.15 -0.94 -16.26
C ARG A 167 4.10 -2.17 -15.36
N ALA A 168 3.13 -3.06 -15.59
CA ALA A 168 3.01 -4.31 -14.84
C ALA A 168 4.26 -5.19 -15.02
N ARG A 169 4.76 -5.33 -16.26
CA ARG A 169 5.98 -6.08 -16.56
C ARG A 169 7.23 -5.47 -15.92
N ALA A 170 7.36 -4.15 -15.92
CA ALA A 170 8.47 -3.47 -15.25
C ALA A 170 8.47 -3.77 -13.73
N ALA A 171 7.31 -3.69 -13.09
CA ALA A 171 7.15 -4.05 -11.68
C ALA A 171 7.44 -5.54 -11.42
N ALA A 172 6.94 -6.42 -12.29
CA ALA A 172 7.11 -7.87 -12.21
C ALA A 172 8.56 -8.34 -12.38
N SER A 173 9.38 -7.56 -13.10
CA SER A 173 10.78 -7.91 -13.41
C SER A 173 11.77 -7.67 -12.27
N VAL A 174 11.31 -7.16 -11.13
CA VAL A 174 12.17 -7.00 -9.94
C VAL A 174 12.52 -8.36 -9.36
N ARG A 175 13.82 -8.62 -9.19
CA ARG A 175 14.36 -9.92 -8.78
C ARG A 175 14.31 -10.14 -7.25
N PHE A 176 13.12 -9.99 -6.67
CA PHE A 176 12.81 -10.48 -5.33
C PHE A 176 11.73 -11.55 -5.40
N GLU A 177 11.79 -12.49 -4.49
CA GLU A 177 10.73 -13.50 -4.33
C GLU A 177 9.56 -12.91 -3.56
N ILE A 178 8.34 -13.30 -3.93
CA ILE A 178 7.14 -13.00 -3.14
C ILE A 178 7.13 -13.94 -1.95
N ASN A 179 7.06 -13.41 -0.74
CA ASN A 179 6.86 -14.21 0.45
C ASN A 179 5.38 -14.62 0.58
N TRP A 180 5.02 -15.73 -0.05
CA TRP A 180 3.65 -16.23 -0.06
C TRP A 180 3.15 -16.66 1.32
N GLN A 181 4.04 -17.05 2.25
CA GLN A 181 3.65 -17.32 3.63
C GLN A 181 3.23 -16.04 4.32
N ALA A 182 4.03 -15.00 4.26
CA ALA A 182 3.68 -13.68 4.80
C ALA A 182 2.39 -13.14 4.16
N ASN A 183 2.23 -13.32 2.85
CA ASN A 183 1.01 -12.91 2.15
C ASN A 183 -0.24 -13.57 2.75
N ARG A 184 -0.23 -14.90 2.88
CA ARG A 184 -1.39 -15.64 3.43
C ARG A 184 -1.69 -15.27 4.88
N GLU A 185 -0.67 -15.23 5.74
CA GLU A 185 -0.84 -14.97 7.17
C GLU A 185 -1.36 -13.55 7.43
N LEU A 186 -0.79 -12.55 6.75
CA LEU A 186 -1.18 -11.15 6.90
C LEU A 186 -2.59 -10.87 6.34
N TRP A 187 -2.98 -11.52 5.23
CA TRP A 187 -4.34 -11.40 4.71
C TRP A 187 -5.37 -12.13 5.58
N SER A 188 -5.06 -13.30 6.13
CA SER A 188 -5.97 -14.03 7.00
C SER A 188 -6.20 -13.35 8.34
N GLY A 189 -5.18 -12.67 8.86
CA GLY A 189 -5.23 -11.89 10.08
C GLY A 189 -5.50 -10.40 9.88
N GLN A 190 -6.05 -9.99 8.73
CA GLN A 190 -6.26 -8.58 8.41
C GLN A 190 -6.89 -7.82 9.58
N PRO A 191 -6.34 -6.64 9.95
CA PRO A 191 -6.84 -5.84 11.05
C PRO A 191 -8.32 -5.47 10.90
N ASP A 192 -9.09 -5.61 11.97
CA ASP A 192 -10.52 -5.22 12.00
C ASP A 192 -10.67 -3.70 12.06
N VAL A 193 -10.72 -3.09 10.89
CA VAL A 193 -10.86 -1.64 10.72
C VAL A 193 -12.19 -1.14 11.28
N ILE A 194 -13.28 -1.92 11.14
CA ILE A 194 -14.61 -1.50 11.57
C ILE A 194 -14.65 -1.30 13.09
N THR A 195 -14.11 -2.24 13.85
CA THR A 195 -14.14 -2.20 15.31
C THR A 195 -13.17 -1.17 15.91
N HIS A 196 -12.03 -0.93 15.25
CA HIS A 196 -10.94 -0.20 15.88
C HIS A 196 -10.64 1.19 15.31
N ALA A 197 -11.05 1.50 14.08
CA ALA A 197 -10.67 2.75 13.42
C ALA A 197 -11.17 4.02 14.13
N THR A 198 -12.27 3.95 14.90
CA THR A 198 -12.74 5.08 15.73
C THR A 198 -11.73 5.53 16.79
N LYS A 199 -10.73 4.70 17.11
CA LYS A 199 -9.64 5.05 18.05
C LYS A 199 -8.52 5.86 17.38
N VAL A 200 -8.54 5.99 16.05
CA VAL A 200 -7.57 6.81 15.31
C VAL A 200 -7.95 8.28 15.51
N THR A 201 -7.16 8.99 16.29
CA THR A 201 -7.38 10.41 16.60
C THR A 201 -6.58 11.34 15.67
N ALA A 202 -5.53 10.83 15.05
CA ALA A 202 -4.70 11.59 14.12
C ALA A 202 -5.49 11.96 12.85
N PRO A 203 -5.23 13.14 12.25
CA PRO A 203 -5.76 13.47 10.94
C PRO A 203 -5.42 12.38 9.90
N ALA A 204 -6.38 12.04 9.04
CA ALA A 204 -6.20 11.01 8.05
C ALA A 204 -6.54 11.50 6.64
N LEU A 205 -5.66 11.24 5.67
CA LEU A 205 -5.95 11.37 4.24
C LEU A 205 -6.22 9.99 3.65
N ILE A 206 -7.41 9.78 3.13
CA ILE A 206 -7.74 8.63 2.29
C ILE A 206 -7.55 9.08 0.84
N ILE A 207 -6.55 8.53 0.16
CA ILE A 207 -6.25 8.85 -1.23
C ILE A 207 -6.37 7.60 -2.09
N HIS A 208 -7.13 7.66 -3.21
CA HIS A 208 -7.50 6.47 -3.98
C HIS A 208 -7.63 6.82 -5.46
N GLY A 209 -7.13 5.95 -6.35
CA GLY A 209 -7.33 6.10 -7.78
C GLY A 209 -8.78 5.83 -8.17
N GLU A 210 -9.38 6.66 -9.00
CA GLU A 210 -10.78 6.51 -9.41
C GLU A 210 -11.03 5.22 -10.21
N GLN A 211 -9.99 4.72 -10.88
CA GLN A 211 -10.04 3.53 -11.69
C GLN A 211 -9.32 2.33 -11.05
N ASP A 212 -9.04 2.38 -9.73
CA ASP A 212 -8.57 1.21 -9.01
C ASP A 212 -9.65 0.10 -9.11
N PRO A 213 -9.31 -1.14 -9.49
CA PRO A 213 -10.27 -2.24 -9.52
C PRO A 213 -10.84 -2.56 -8.13
N ARG A 214 -10.18 -2.11 -7.06
CA ARG A 214 -10.75 -2.13 -5.70
C ARG A 214 -11.73 -0.96 -5.57
N PRO A 215 -12.99 -1.21 -5.13
CA PRO A 215 -14.03 -0.19 -5.18
C PRO A 215 -13.70 1.05 -4.36
N LEU A 216 -13.58 2.19 -5.02
CA LEU A 216 -13.43 3.50 -4.39
C LEU A 216 -14.51 3.75 -3.32
N ALA A 217 -15.75 3.30 -3.59
CA ALA A 217 -16.85 3.43 -2.65
C ALA A 217 -16.58 2.72 -1.31
N ASN A 218 -15.85 1.58 -1.32
CA ASN A 218 -15.51 0.88 -0.08
C ASN A 218 -14.46 1.64 0.73
N ALA A 219 -13.43 2.19 0.08
CA ALA A 219 -12.46 3.06 0.75
C ALA A 219 -13.12 4.32 1.33
N ARG A 220 -14.11 4.89 0.63
CA ARG A 220 -14.84 6.07 1.06
C ARG A 220 -15.64 5.87 2.34
N ARG A 221 -16.07 4.63 2.64
CA ARG A 221 -16.75 4.29 3.92
C ARG A 221 -15.89 4.60 5.15
N LEU A 222 -14.58 4.74 5.01
CA LEU A 222 -13.73 5.17 6.11
C LEU A 222 -14.04 6.58 6.60
N LEU A 223 -14.64 7.45 5.79
CA LEU A 223 -15.10 8.78 6.22
C LEU A 223 -16.18 8.70 7.31
N ASP A 224 -16.99 7.64 7.31
CA ASP A 224 -18.04 7.42 8.30
C ASP A 224 -17.50 6.86 9.62
N ILE A 225 -16.23 6.38 9.62
CA ILE A 225 -15.63 5.67 10.75
C ILE A 225 -14.50 6.49 11.38
N LEU A 226 -13.68 7.17 10.58
CA LEU A 226 -12.54 7.95 11.03
C LEU A 226 -12.96 9.39 11.36
N PRO A 227 -12.79 9.86 12.61
CA PRO A 227 -13.33 11.16 13.04
C PRO A 227 -12.73 12.38 12.31
N SER A 228 -11.49 12.27 11.84
CA SER A 228 -10.74 13.38 11.24
C SER A 228 -10.17 13.00 9.86
N ALA A 229 -10.98 12.30 9.05
CA ALA A 229 -10.57 11.88 7.72
C ALA A 229 -11.01 12.84 6.63
N THR A 230 -10.15 12.99 5.63
CA THR A 230 -10.46 13.62 4.34
C THR A 230 -10.26 12.60 3.21
N PHE A 231 -10.95 12.80 2.08
CA PHE A 231 -10.89 11.89 0.94
C PHE A 231 -10.42 12.62 -0.32
N ALA A 232 -9.49 12.03 -1.03
CA ALA A 232 -9.02 12.49 -2.32
C ALA A 232 -9.11 11.36 -3.36
N ALA A 233 -10.03 11.49 -4.31
CA ALA A 233 -10.04 10.67 -5.50
C ALA A 233 -9.01 11.23 -6.51
N ILE A 234 -8.23 10.37 -7.12
CA ILE A 234 -7.24 10.74 -8.14
C ILE A 234 -7.77 10.29 -9.49
N PRO A 235 -8.14 11.22 -10.38
CA PRO A 235 -8.66 10.89 -11.69
C PRO A 235 -7.58 10.20 -12.55
N ASP A 236 -8.03 9.40 -13.51
CA ASP A 236 -7.20 8.69 -14.49
C ASP A 236 -6.08 7.83 -13.85
N ALA A 237 -6.34 7.28 -12.67
CA ALA A 237 -5.39 6.48 -11.94
C ALA A 237 -6.02 5.22 -11.35
N GLY A 238 -5.29 4.12 -11.40
CA GLY A 238 -5.59 2.84 -10.78
C GLY A 238 -4.98 2.70 -9.38
N HIS A 239 -4.46 1.50 -9.10
CA HIS A 239 -3.99 1.12 -7.77
C HIS A 239 -2.71 1.83 -7.30
N SER A 240 -1.94 2.36 -8.23
CA SER A 240 -0.69 3.09 -7.96
C SER A 240 -0.75 4.52 -8.52
N PRO A 241 -1.59 5.40 -7.92
CA PRO A 241 -1.91 6.71 -8.49
C PRO A 241 -0.70 7.65 -8.64
N TRP A 242 0.36 7.45 -7.89
CA TRP A 242 1.61 8.22 -8.04
C TRP A 242 2.37 7.94 -9.35
N PHE A 243 2.11 6.79 -9.99
CA PHE A 243 2.69 6.46 -11.31
C PHE A 243 1.83 7.00 -12.46
N GLU A 244 0.52 6.99 -12.31
CA GLU A 244 -0.41 7.29 -13.39
C GLU A 244 -0.81 8.76 -13.44
N ALA A 245 -0.98 9.38 -12.27
CA ALA A 245 -1.34 10.79 -12.11
C ALA A 245 -0.42 11.49 -11.08
N PRO A 246 0.92 11.54 -11.28
CA PRO A 246 1.89 11.99 -10.27
C PRO A 246 1.63 13.42 -9.77
N THR A 247 1.24 14.33 -10.65
CA THR A 247 0.96 15.72 -10.29
C THR A 247 -0.30 15.84 -9.42
N ALA A 248 -1.38 15.19 -9.79
CA ALA A 248 -2.62 15.20 -9.02
C ALA A 248 -2.41 14.54 -7.65
N PHE A 249 -1.70 13.41 -7.62
CA PHE A 249 -1.37 12.69 -6.39
C PHE A 249 -0.49 13.54 -5.46
N SER A 250 0.64 14.05 -5.93
CA SER A 250 1.57 14.84 -5.11
C SER A 250 0.95 16.13 -4.60
N THR A 251 0.09 16.79 -5.39
CA THR A 251 -0.63 17.99 -4.95
C THR A 251 -1.52 17.69 -3.74
N ARG A 252 -2.29 16.59 -3.76
CA ARG A 252 -3.16 16.20 -2.64
C ARG A 252 -2.35 15.79 -1.42
N LEU A 253 -1.32 15.00 -1.63
CA LEU A 253 -0.44 14.54 -0.56
C LEU A 253 0.27 15.69 0.14
N ASN A 254 0.89 16.59 -0.62
CA ASN A 254 1.63 17.73 -0.06
C ASN A 254 0.71 18.74 0.63
N ALA A 255 -0.48 19.02 0.07
CA ALA A 255 -1.46 19.89 0.73
C ALA A 255 -1.87 19.36 2.11
N PHE A 256 -2.09 18.05 2.22
CA PHE A 256 -2.43 17.40 3.49
C PHE A 256 -1.25 17.44 4.48
N LEU A 257 -0.04 17.13 4.04
CA LEU A 257 1.16 17.13 4.88
C LEU A 257 1.55 18.54 5.36
N THR A 258 1.34 19.57 4.52
CA THR A 258 1.55 20.97 4.93
C THR A 258 0.62 21.38 6.09
N ALA A 259 -0.59 20.82 6.12
CA ALA A 259 -1.57 21.14 7.16
C ALA A 259 -1.41 20.29 8.44
N HIS A 260 -0.80 19.09 8.35
CA HIS A 260 -0.86 18.09 9.43
C HIS A 260 0.45 17.34 9.67
N GLY A 261 1.43 17.45 8.79
CA GLY A 261 2.71 16.70 8.82
C GLY A 261 3.76 17.19 9.80
#